data_9573708e179690db8cbe834a677c8e8c
#
_entry.id   9573708e179690db8cbe834a677c8e8c
#
_cell.length_a   1.000
_cell.length_b   1.000
_cell.length_c   1.000
_cell.angle_alpha   90.00
_cell.angle_beta   90.00
_cell.angle_gamma   90.00
#
_symmetry.space_group_name_H-M   'P 1'
#
loop_
_entity.id
_entity.type
_entity.pdbx_description
1 polymer ?
#
loop_
_entity_poly.entity_id
_entity_poly.type
_entity_poly.pdbx_seq_one_letter_code
_entity_poly.pdbx_strand_id
1 'polypeptide(L)'
;MARRLFTSESVTEGHPDKMADQISDAVLDSMLKGDPRSRVAVETLITTGQVHVAGEVTTETYVDIPGIIREKILDIGYDSSAKGYDGASCGVSVSIGAQSPDIAQGVQDAFEHREGEGSDELDRQGAGDQGLMFGYACRETPELMPLPIMLAHRLSRRLAAVRRNGDVPYIRPDGKTQVTIEYAGAEPVRLDTVVVSTQHAAAIDLKGMLAPDVRDHVVEPIIRGLELDTTNYRLLVNPTGRFEIGGPMGDAGLTGRKIIIDTYGGMARHGGGAFSGKDPSKVDRSAAYAMRWVAKNVVASGLADRCETQVAYAIGKAKPVGLFVECFGTEQLPIEQIQDAVLKVFDLRPAAIIRDLDLLRPIYSQTAAYGHFGREEPDFSWERTDRAEALRSAAGF
;
A
#
# COMPACT_ATOMS: atom_id res chain seq x y z
N MET A 1 -26.64 -10.11 -18.29
CA MET A 1 -25.40 -9.32 -18.30
C MET A 1 -24.22 -10.22 -18.61
N ALA A 2 -23.20 -9.70 -19.31
CA ALA A 2 -21.99 -10.48 -19.57
C ALA A 2 -21.27 -10.78 -18.25
N ARG A 3 -20.84 -12.03 -18.06
CA ARG A 3 -20.05 -12.46 -16.91
C ARG A 3 -18.58 -12.35 -17.23
N ARG A 4 -17.79 -11.85 -16.27
CA ARG A 4 -16.33 -11.70 -16.41
C ARG A 4 -15.63 -12.05 -15.11
N LEU A 5 -14.41 -12.53 -15.21
CA LEU A 5 -13.56 -12.81 -14.07
C LEU A 5 -12.56 -11.67 -13.85
N PHE A 6 -12.35 -11.28 -12.60
CA PHE A 6 -11.31 -10.35 -12.22
C PHE A 6 -10.51 -10.93 -11.05
N THR A 7 -9.19 -10.76 -11.11
CA THR A 7 -8.25 -11.38 -10.17
C THR A 7 -7.35 -10.33 -9.55
N SER A 8 -7.18 -10.42 -8.23
CA SER A 8 -6.15 -9.68 -7.49
C SER A 8 -5.32 -10.65 -6.64
N GLU A 9 -4.12 -10.23 -6.29
CA GLU A 9 -3.22 -10.99 -5.43
C GLU A 9 -2.72 -10.14 -4.26
N SER A 10 -2.26 -10.82 -3.20
CA SER A 10 -1.55 -10.22 -2.08
C SER A 10 -0.44 -11.17 -1.62
N VAL A 11 0.44 -10.64 -0.77
CA VAL A 11 1.55 -11.40 -0.21
C VAL A 11 1.62 -11.19 1.30
N THR A 12 2.24 -12.15 2.00
CA THR A 12 2.49 -12.03 3.43
C THR A 12 3.64 -11.06 3.73
N GLU A 13 3.74 -10.67 4.99
CA GLU A 13 4.86 -9.86 5.52
C GLU A 13 6.24 -10.46 5.28
N GLY A 14 6.34 -11.79 5.14
CA GLY A 14 7.60 -12.52 4.90
C GLY A 14 7.96 -12.71 3.43
N HIS A 15 7.16 -12.20 2.49
CA HIS A 15 7.56 -12.15 1.09
C HIS A 15 8.76 -11.20 0.90
N PRO A 16 9.80 -11.56 0.12
CA PRO A 16 11.03 -10.77 0.03
C PRO A 16 10.83 -9.30 -0.31
N ASP A 17 9.97 -8.96 -1.29
CA ASP A 17 9.68 -7.57 -1.64
C ASP A 17 8.99 -6.84 -0.48
N LYS A 18 8.10 -7.50 0.27
CA LYS A 18 7.44 -6.87 1.43
C LYS A 18 8.35 -6.79 2.66
N MET A 19 9.33 -7.66 2.79
CA MET A 19 10.40 -7.47 3.76
C MET A 19 11.21 -6.21 3.45
N ALA A 20 11.56 -5.98 2.18
CA ALA A 20 12.26 -4.79 1.73
C ALA A 20 11.45 -3.51 2.01
N ASP A 21 10.15 -3.50 1.71
CA ASP A 21 9.24 -2.39 2.02
C ASP A 21 9.17 -2.10 3.52
N GLN A 22 9.00 -3.14 4.34
CA GLN A 22 8.94 -3.00 5.80
C GLN A 22 10.24 -2.49 6.41
N ILE A 23 11.39 -2.90 5.89
CA ILE A 23 12.71 -2.40 6.32
C ILE A 23 12.82 -0.91 5.98
N SER A 24 12.52 -0.52 4.73
CA SER A 24 12.60 0.87 4.29
C SER A 24 11.68 1.79 5.09
N ASP A 25 10.45 1.37 5.39
CA ASP A 25 9.52 2.15 6.21
C ASP A 25 9.88 2.15 7.70
N ALA A 26 10.51 1.09 8.22
CA ALA A 26 11.02 1.10 9.60
C ALA A 26 12.17 2.11 9.77
N VAL A 27 13.05 2.22 8.77
CA VAL A 27 14.11 3.23 8.75
C VAL A 27 13.51 4.64 8.68
N LEU A 28 12.53 4.87 7.79
CA LEU A 28 11.81 6.13 7.69
C LEU A 28 11.15 6.53 9.01
N ASP A 29 10.38 5.64 9.63
CA ASP A 29 9.69 5.93 10.89
C ASP A 29 10.66 6.26 12.03
N SER A 30 11.80 5.58 12.09
CA SER A 30 12.84 5.86 13.08
C SER A 30 13.45 7.25 12.91
N MET A 31 13.60 7.72 11.67
CA MET A 31 14.05 9.08 11.39
C MET A 31 12.99 10.12 11.75
N LEU A 32 11.73 9.92 11.32
CA LEU A 32 10.63 10.83 11.63
C LEU A 32 10.35 10.95 13.14
N LYS A 33 10.59 9.90 13.89
CA LYS A 33 10.43 9.90 15.36
C LYS A 33 11.41 10.88 16.04
N GLY A 34 12.63 10.98 15.52
CA GLY A 34 13.66 11.88 16.06
C GLY A 34 13.65 13.27 15.42
N ASP A 35 13.31 13.34 14.15
CA ASP A 35 13.19 14.57 13.37
C ASP A 35 12.01 14.49 12.39
N PRO A 36 10.83 15.05 12.73
CA PRO A 36 9.65 15.02 11.87
C PRO A 36 9.84 15.68 10.51
N ARG A 37 10.89 16.48 10.32
CA ARG A 37 11.22 17.14 9.05
C ARG A 37 12.26 16.40 8.23
N SER A 38 12.63 15.19 8.63
CA SER A 38 13.57 14.37 7.86
C SER A 38 13.13 14.21 6.41
N ARG A 39 14.08 14.31 5.49
CA ARG A 39 13.91 14.00 4.08
C ARG A 39 14.54 12.63 3.83
N VAL A 40 13.73 11.69 3.41
CA VAL A 40 14.12 10.27 3.33
C VAL A 40 13.66 9.70 2.00
N ALA A 41 14.60 9.10 1.28
CA ALA A 41 14.35 8.22 0.15
C ALA A 41 15.27 7.02 0.32
N VAL A 42 14.76 5.94 0.91
CA VAL A 42 15.54 4.76 1.27
C VAL A 42 14.94 3.53 0.60
N GLU A 43 15.77 2.82 -0.12
CA GLU A 43 15.43 1.58 -0.81
C GLU A 43 16.24 0.42 -0.24
N THR A 44 15.62 -0.74 -0.19
CA THR A 44 16.22 -1.97 0.35
C THR A 44 16.24 -3.05 -0.71
N LEU A 45 17.38 -3.68 -0.88
CA LEU A 45 17.53 -4.96 -1.56
C LEU A 45 17.80 -6.04 -0.52
N ILE A 46 17.06 -7.13 -0.56
CA ILE A 46 17.27 -8.30 0.32
C ILE A 46 17.43 -9.56 -0.55
N THR A 47 18.42 -10.36 -0.23
CA THR A 47 18.70 -11.63 -0.93
C THR A 47 19.32 -12.62 0.05
N THR A 48 19.70 -13.80 -0.39
CA THR A 48 20.29 -14.84 0.45
C THR A 48 21.37 -14.30 1.38
N GLY A 49 21.09 -14.27 2.69
CA GLY A 49 22.05 -13.90 3.72
C GLY A 49 22.48 -12.42 3.75
N GLN A 50 21.91 -11.55 2.91
CA GLN A 50 22.36 -10.17 2.74
C GLN A 50 21.19 -9.18 2.64
N VAL A 51 21.32 -8.03 3.31
CA VAL A 51 20.49 -6.84 3.12
C VAL A 51 21.40 -5.68 2.69
N HIS A 52 20.99 -4.97 1.65
CA HIS A 52 21.61 -3.73 1.23
C HIS A 52 20.58 -2.60 1.25
N VAL A 53 20.89 -1.53 1.98
CA VAL A 53 20.07 -0.32 2.07
C VAL A 53 20.80 0.82 1.40
N ALA A 54 20.15 1.47 0.44
CA ALA A 54 20.71 2.58 -0.31
C ALA A 54 19.71 3.75 -0.37
N GLY A 55 20.18 4.95 -0.66
CA GLY A 55 19.33 6.12 -0.86
C GLY A 55 19.93 7.42 -0.39
N GLU A 56 19.08 8.43 -0.24
CA GLU A 56 19.47 9.77 0.19
C GLU A 56 18.63 10.21 1.40
N VAL A 57 19.30 10.76 2.38
CA VAL A 57 18.71 11.22 3.64
C VAL A 57 19.25 12.58 4.04
N THR A 58 18.35 13.44 4.52
CA THR A 58 18.69 14.65 5.27
C THR A 58 17.90 14.61 6.57
N THR A 59 18.58 14.49 7.70
CA THR A 59 17.99 14.39 9.04
C THR A 59 18.94 14.91 10.10
N GLU A 60 18.40 15.40 11.21
CA GLU A 60 19.19 15.82 12.38
C GLU A 60 19.31 14.71 13.44
N THR A 61 18.70 13.54 13.20
CA THR A 61 18.72 12.43 14.16
C THR A 61 19.68 11.31 13.74
N TYR A 62 20.24 10.62 14.73
CA TYR A 62 20.98 9.38 14.52
C TYR A 62 20.04 8.17 14.56
N VAL A 63 20.23 7.25 13.62
CA VAL A 63 19.44 6.03 13.52
C VAL A 63 20.38 4.82 13.34
N ASP A 64 20.21 3.80 14.21
CA ASP A 64 20.91 2.52 14.07
C ASP A 64 20.23 1.64 13.01
N ILE A 65 20.52 1.93 11.74
CA ILE A 65 19.93 1.21 10.61
C ILE A 65 20.18 -0.31 10.67
N PRO A 66 21.40 -0.82 10.94
CA PRO A 66 21.63 -2.26 11.08
C PRO A 66 20.79 -2.91 12.19
N GLY A 67 20.62 -2.25 13.33
CA GLY A 67 19.76 -2.71 14.42
C GLY A 67 18.30 -2.84 13.98
N ILE A 68 17.75 -1.79 13.37
CA ILE A 68 16.36 -1.77 12.85
C ILE A 68 16.12 -2.88 11.84
N ILE A 69 17.06 -3.10 10.91
CA ILE A 69 16.96 -4.16 9.90
C ILE A 69 16.83 -5.53 10.57
N ARG A 70 17.72 -5.84 11.53
CA ARG A 70 17.73 -7.10 12.24
C ARG A 70 16.45 -7.33 13.03
N GLU A 71 16.02 -6.34 13.79
CA GLU A 71 14.79 -6.37 14.57
C GLU A 71 13.58 -6.64 13.67
N LYS A 72 13.48 -5.95 12.52
CA LYS A 72 12.38 -6.13 11.58
C LYS A 72 12.34 -7.53 10.98
N ILE A 73 13.48 -8.08 10.57
CA ILE A 73 13.58 -9.45 10.01
C ILE A 73 13.19 -10.49 11.06
N LEU A 74 13.66 -10.33 12.29
CA LEU A 74 13.32 -11.23 13.41
C LEU A 74 11.82 -11.14 13.77
N ASP A 75 11.25 -9.93 13.79
CA ASP A 75 9.82 -9.70 14.02
C ASP A 75 8.96 -10.39 12.95
N ILE A 76 9.34 -10.36 11.69
CA ILE A 76 8.67 -11.08 10.59
C ILE A 76 8.70 -12.59 10.83
N GLY A 77 9.71 -13.10 11.53
CA GLY A 77 9.83 -14.52 11.92
C GLY A 77 10.95 -15.27 11.21
N TYR A 78 11.89 -14.57 10.57
CA TYR A 78 13.12 -15.14 10.04
C TYR A 78 14.24 -15.10 11.11
N ASP A 79 14.20 -16.03 12.02
CA ASP A 79 15.06 -16.15 13.20
C ASP A 79 16.05 -17.32 13.15
N SER A 80 16.11 -18.00 11.99
CA SER A 80 16.97 -19.18 11.81
C SER A 80 17.23 -19.47 10.35
N SER A 81 18.47 -19.87 10.03
CA SER A 81 18.84 -20.37 8.70
C SER A 81 17.99 -21.58 8.27
N ALA A 82 17.43 -22.35 9.20
CA ALA A 82 16.51 -23.44 8.89
C ALA A 82 15.17 -22.95 8.26
N LYS A 83 14.84 -21.68 8.42
CA LYS A 83 13.69 -21.03 7.76
C LYS A 83 14.08 -20.36 6.42
N GLY A 84 15.35 -20.44 6.04
CA GLY A 84 15.89 -19.86 4.82
C GLY A 84 16.50 -18.46 5.01
N TYR A 85 16.34 -17.84 6.18
CA TYR A 85 16.93 -16.54 6.52
C TYR A 85 17.07 -16.36 8.02
N ASP A 86 18.10 -15.64 8.46
CA ASP A 86 18.35 -15.36 9.87
C ASP A 86 18.71 -13.89 10.08
N GLY A 87 17.78 -13.13 10.66
CA GLY A 87 17.95 -11.72 10.94
C GLY A 87 19.09 -11.41 11.92
N ALA A 88 19.42 -12.35 12.82
CA ALA A 88 20.49 -12.14 13.80
C ALA A 88 21.89 -12.16 13.14
N SER A 89 22.08 -12.93 12.06
CA SER A 89 23.40 -13.20 11.48
C SER A 89 23.56 -12.73 10.02
N CYS A 90 22.52 -12.22 9.36
CA CYS A 90 22.62 -11.74 7.98
C CYS A 90 23.62 -10.59 7.83
N GLY A 91 24.27 -10.50 6.67
CA GLY A 91 25.08 -9.36 6.30
C GLY A 91 24.22 -8.12 6.10
N VAL A 92 24.69 -6.96 6.56
CA VAL A 92 24.02 -5.67 6.35
C VAL A 92 25.01 -4.69 5.75
N SER A 93 24.61 -4.09 4.63
CA SER A 93 25.37 -3.05 3.94
C SER A 93 24.50 -1.80 3.81
N VAL A 94 25.07 -0.63 4.11
CA VAL A 94 24.39 0.67 4.08
C VAL A 94 25.15 1.64 3.19
N SER A 95 24.47 2.19 2.17
CA SER A 95 25.01 3.15 1.21
C SER A 95 24.03 4.34 1.12
N ILE A 96 24.05 5.21 2.13
CA ILE A 96 23.17 6.38 2.20
C ILE A 96 24.02 7.65 2.01
N GLY A 97 23.61 8.48 1.05
CA GLY A 97 24.15 9.80 0.78
C GLY A 97 23.27 10.93 1.28
N ALA A 98 23.74 12.16 1.09
CA ALA A 98 22.92 13.36 1.30
C ALA A 98 22.03 13.63 0.09
N GLN A 99 20.86 14.23 0.32
CA GLN A 99 20.00 14.69 -0.76
C GLN A 99 20.70 15.73 -1.65
N SER A 100 20.46 15.68 -2.97
CA SER A 100 20.97 16.69 -3.91
C SER A 100 20.49 18.10 -3.53
N PRO A 101 21.38 19.10 -3.47
CA PRO A 101 20.99 20.50 -3.21
C PRO A 101 20.01 21.04 -4.27
N ASP A 102 20.14 20.61 -5.52
CA ASP A 102 19.30 21.08 -6.62
C ASP A 102 17.83 20.60 -6.44
N ILE A 103 17.65 19.35 -5.99
CA ILE A 103 16.32 18.82 -5.66
C ILE A 103 15.77 19.52 -4.41
N ALA A 104 16.59 19.69 -3.39
CA ALA A 104 16.20 20.34 -2.13
C ALA A 104 15.67 21.76 -2.36
N GLN A 105 16.27 22.52 -3.26
CA GLN A 105 15.84 23.89 -3.59
C GLN A 105 14.39 23.93 -4.06
N GLY A 106 14.01 23.08 -5.02
CA GLY A 106 12.65 23.05 -5.59
C GLY A 106 11.59 22.60 -4.58
N VAL A 107 11.97 21.76 -3.61
CA VAL A 107 11.06 21.28 -2.54
C VAL A 107 10.88 22.34 -1.45
N GLN A 108 11.94 23.05 -1.07
CA GLN A 108 11.93 24.02 0.03
C GLN A 108 11.40 25.40 -0.38
N ASP A 109 11.54 25.75 -1.65
CA ASP A 109 11.17 27.05 -2.20
C ASP A 109 10.57 26.84 -3.60
N ALA A 110 9.25 26.64 -3.65
CA ALA A 110 8.53 26.33 -4.87
C ALA A 110 8.60 27.47 -5.91
N PHE A 111 8.37 27.11 -7.17
CA PHE A 111 8.35 28.06 -8.29
C PHE A 111 7.42 29.25 -8.01
N GLU A 112 6.21 28.99 -7.55
CA GLU A 112 5.21 30.03 -7.26
C GLU A 112 5.72 31.03 -6.21
N HIS A 113 6.45 30.57 -5.20
CA HIS A 113 7.00 31.44 -4.16
C HIS A 113 8.19 32.27 -4.70
N ARG A 114 9.09 31.65 -5.48
CA ARG A 114 10.24 32.33 -6.08
C ARG A 114 9.87 33.40 -7.11
N GLU A 115 8.82 33.19 -7.88
CA GLU A 115 8.33 34.14 -8.89
C GLU A 115 7.36 35.19 -8.31
N GLY A 116 7.06 35.11 -7.00
CA GLY A 116 6.13 36.03 -6.35
C GLY A 116 4.66 35.82 -6.72
N GLU A 117 4.33 34.63 -7.24
CA GLU A 117 2.96 34.21 -7.58
C GLU A 117 2.27 33.52 -6.40
N GLY A 118 3.00 33.22 -5.32
CA GLY A 118 2.50 32.55 -4.14
C GLY A 118 1.50 33.40 -3.37
N SER A 119 0.39 32.81 -2.91
CA SER A 119 -0.68 33.49 -2.19
C SER A 119 -0.60 33.29 -0.67
N ASP A 120 0.03 32.22 -0.21
CA ASP A 120 0.16 31.88 1.21
C ASP A 120 1.39 30.99 1.52
N GLU A 121 1.57 30.64 2.80
CA GLU A 121 2.71 29.82 3.26
C GLU A 121 2.71 28.39 2.67
N LEU A 122 1.56 27.87 2.24
CA LEU A 122 1.47 26.53 1.64
C LEU A 122 2.00 26.49 0.19
N ASP A 123 2.17 27.65 -0.44
CA ASP A 123 2.81 27.76 -1.75
C ASP A 123 4.33 27.69 -1.69
N ARG A 124 4.95 27.62 -0.48
CA ARG A 124 6.41 27.53 -0.34
C ARG A 124 6.95 26.14 -0.67
N GLN A 125 6.21 25.09 -0.33
CA GLN A 125 6.67 23.73 -0.57
C GLN A 125 6.24 23.25 -1.95
N GLY A 126 7.20 23.00 -2.83
CA GLY A 126 6.99 22.38 -4.13
C GLY A 126 6.93 20.85 -4.05
N ALA A 127 6.40 20.24 -5.12
CA ALA A 127 6.46 18.80 -5.28
C ALA A 127 7.92 18.32 -5.43
N GLY A 128 8.27 17.24 -4.73
CA GLY A 128 9.62 16.69 -4.74
C GLY A 128 10.02 16.01 -6.04
N ASP A 129 9.05 15.71 -6.90
CA ASP A 129 9.25 15.13 -8.23
C ASP A 129 8.08 15.51 -9.14
N GLN A 130 8.25 15.32 -10.44
CA GLN A 130 7.14 15.23 -11.37
C GLN A 130 6.47 13.87 -11.26
N GLY A 131 5.17 13.77 -11.59
CA GLY A 131 4.48 12.49 -11.59
C GLY A 131 2.98 12.62 -11.64
N LEU A 132 2.33 11.46 -11.74
CA LEU A 132 0.89 11.35 -11.68
C LEU A 132 0.51 10.25 -10.68
N MET A 133 -0.52 10.52 -9.86
CA MET A 133 -0.96 9.64 -8.79
C MET A 133 -2.45 9.41 -8.91
N PHE A 134 -2.89 8.18 -8.60
CA PHE A 134 -4.27 7.79 -8.70
C PHE A 134 -4.86 7.47 -7.31
N GLY A 135 -6.15 7.77 -7.16
CA GLY A 135 -7.00 7.28 -6.09
C GLY A 135 -8.19 6.54 -6.66
N TYR A 136 -8.73 5.61 -5.89
CA TYR A 136 -9.90 4.84 -6.27
C TYR A 136 -10.77 4.50 -5.05
N ALA A 137 -12.08 4.43 -5.28
CA ALA A 137 -13.04 3.89 -4.33
C ALA A 137 -14.24 3.29 -5.07
N CYS A 138 -14.86 2.26 -4.47
CA CYS A 138 -16.09 1.65 -4.97
C CYS A 138 -16.87 1.01 -3.82
N ARG A 139 -18.18 0.74 -4.02
CA ARG A 139 -19.07 0.18 -2.99
C ARG A 139 -19.04 -1.35 -2.88
N GLU A 140 -17.92 -1.99 -3.24
CA GLU A 140 -17.84 -3.46 -3.19
C GLU A 140 -17.54 -3.99 -1.78
N THR A 141 -16.97 -3.17 -0.89
CA THR A 141 -16.71 -3.51 0.52
C THR A 141 -17.07 -2.34 1.43
N PRO A 142 -17.26 -2.57 2.74
CA PRO A 142 -17.52 -1.48 3.70
C PRO A 142 -16.43 -0.41 3.70
N GLU A 143 -15.18 -0.80 3.47
CA GLU A 143 -14.04 0.10 3.40
C GLU A 143 -13.98 0.91 2.09
N LEU A 144 -14.96 0.72 1.20
CA LEU A 144 -15.04 1.31 -0.14
C LEU A 144 -13.83 0.94 -1.02
N MET A 145 -13.48 -0.35 -1.04
CA MET A 145 -12.39 -0.94 -1.81
C MET A 145 -12.88 -2.04 -2.73
N PRO A 146 -12.13 -2.37 -3.80
CA PRO A 146 -12.42 -3.54 -4.63
C PRO A 146 -12.34 -4.84 -3.82
N LEU A 147 -13.35 -5.68 -3.97
CA LEU A 147 -13.47 -6.94 -3.21
C LEU A 147 -12.30 -7.91 -3.45
N PRO A 148 -11.78 -8.13 -4.68
CA PRO A 148 -10.71 -9.10 -4.91
C PRO A 148 -9.44 -8.80 -4.13
N ILE A 149 -8.98 -7.53 -4.12
CA ILE A 149 -7.76 -7.15 -3.39
C ILE A 149 -7.99 -7.19 -1.87
N MET A 150 -9.16 -6.78 -1.38
CA MET A 150 -9.46 -6.83 0.04
C MET A 150 -9.49 -8.27 0.56
N LEU A 151 -10.07 -9.20 -0.19
CA LEU A 151 -10.04 -10.62 0.18
C LEU A 151 -8.62 -11.19 0.13
N ALA A 152 -7.83 -10.85 -0.90
CA ALA A 152 -6.44 -11.28 -0.98
C ALA A 152 -5.62 -10.77 0.22
N HIS A 153 -5.78 -9.51 0.64
CA HIS A 153 -5.14 -8.97 1.84
C HIS A 153 -5.59 -9.67 3.12
N ARG A 154 -6.90 -9.89 3.30
CA ARG A 154 -7.44 -10.58 4.46
C ARG A 154 -6.91 -12.01 4.56
N LEU A 155 -6.82 -12.74 3.44
CA LEU A 155 -6.22 -14.08 3.38
C LEU A 155 -4.74 -14.07 3.72
N SER A 156 -3.94 -13.14 3.17
CA SER A 156 -2.51 -13.02 3.48
C SER A 156 -2.26 -12.66 4.95
N ARG A 157 -3.04 -11.74 5.50
CA ARG A 157 -2.99 -11.38 6.93
C ARG A 157 -3.37 -12.57 7.82
N ARG A 158 -4.42 -13.33 7.45
CA ARG A 158 -4.83 -14.52 8.18
C ARG A 158 -3.78 -15.63 8.12
N LEU A 159 -3.15 -15.84 6.96
CA LEU A 159 -2.07 -16.80 6.79
C LEU A 159 -0.89 -16.48 7.74
N ALA A 160 -0.49 -15.21 7.84
CA ALA A 160 0.52 -14.78 8.81
C ALA A 160 0.06 -14.95 10.27
N ALA A 161 -1.21 -14.65 10.57
CA ALA A 161 -1.76 -14.78 11.91
C ALA A 161 -1.75 -16.24 12.42
N VAL A 162 -2.20 -17.21 11.60
CA VAL A 162 -2.20 -18.64 12.00
C VAL A 162 -0.80 -19.22 12.18
N ARG A 163 0.20 -18.63 11.52
CA ARG A 163 1.62 -18.93 11.75
C ARG A 163 2.08 -18.37 13.11
N ARG A 164 1.80 -17.08 13.36
CA ARG A 164 2.28 -16.35 14.54
C ARG A 164 1.66 -16.89 15.85
N ASN A 165 0.38 -17.25 15.83
CA ASN A 165 -0.32 -17.79 17.01
C ASN A 165 -0.15 -19.30 17.21
N GLY A 166 0.48 -20.01 16.23
CA GLY A 166 0.77 -21.42 16.31
C GLY A 166 -0.37 -22.36 15.94
N ASP A 167 -1.46 -21.86 15.34
CA ASP A 167 -2.55 -22.71 14.82
C ASP A 167 -2.04 -23.65 13.72
N VAL A 168 -1.13 -23.13 12.86
CA VAL A 168 -0.45 -23.90 11.80
C VAL A 168 1.05 -23.69 11.92
N PRO A 169 1.73 -24.36 12.87
CA PRO A 169 3.09 -24.02 13.31
C PRO A 169 4.18 -24.35 12.31
N TYR A 170 3.87 -25.17 11.32
CA TYR A 170 4.85 -25.62 10.31
C TYR A 170 4.90 -24.73 9.06
N ILE A 171 3.98 -23.78 8.87
CA ILE A 171 4.12 -22.79 7.81
C ILE A 171 5.15 -21.73 8.18
N ARG A 172 5.77 -21.14 7.17
CA ARG A 172 6.87 -20.19 7.30
C ARG A 172 6.43 -18.79 6.82
N PRO A 173 7.25 -17.75 7.01
CA PRO A 173 6.82 -16.37 6.77
C PRO A 173 6.41 -16.03 5.34
N ASP A 174 7.04 -16.66 4.33
CA ASP A 174 6.76 -16.35 2.91
C ASP A 174 5.47 -17.00 2.43
N GLY A 175 4.65 -16.21 1.74
CA GLY A 175 3.40 -16.69 1.17
C GLY A 175 2.74 -15.66 0.25
N LYS A 176 1.86 -16.19 -0.62
CA LYS A 176 1.05 -15.42 -1.55
C LYS A 176 -0.39 -15.90 -1.53
N THR A 177 -1.32 -14.98 -1.75
CA THR A 177 -2.73 -15.30 -1.96
C THR A 177 -3.23 -14.64 -3.23
N GLN A 178 -4.14 -15.30 -3.92
CA GLN A 178 -4.78 -14.74 -5.11
C GLN A 178 -6.26 -15.08 -5.07
N VAL A 179 -7.10 -14.11 -5.43
CA VAL A 179 -8.56 -14.24 -5.41
C VAL A 179 -9.11 -13.84 -6.76
N THR A 180 -9.92 -14.71 -7.34
CA THR A 180 -10.68 -14.45 -8.57
C THR A 180 -12.16 -14.36 -8.24
N ILE A 181 -12.78 -13.24 -8.59
CA ILE A 181 -14.20 -12.95 -8.42
C ILE A 181 -14.88 -12.90 -9.79
N GLU A 182 -16.04 -13.51 -9.89
CA GLU A 182 -16.93 -13.38 -11.05
C GLU A 182 -17.86 -12.18 -10.86
N TYR A 183 -17.92 -11.35 -11.87
CA TYR A 183 -18.75 -10.14 -11.92
C TYR A 183 -19.88 -10.28 -12.92
N ALA A 184 -21.06 -9.77 -12.57
CA ALA A 184 -22.18 -9.54 -13.47
C ALA A 184 -22.31 -8.03 -13.74
N GLY A 185 -21.77 -7.56 -14.85
CA GLY A 185 -21.58 -6.11 -15.06
C GLY A 185 -20.51 -5.54 -14.11
N ALA A 186 -20.90 -4.66 -13.20
CA ALA A 186 -20.01 -4.06 -12.18
C ALA A 186 -20.13 -4.77 -10.80
N GLU A 187 -21.10 -5.66 -10.61
CA GLU A 187 -21.40 -6.28 -9.32
C GLU A 187 -20.63 -7.59 -9.14
N PRO A 188 -19.92 -7.80 -8.01
CA PRO A 188 -19.33 -9.08 -7.66
C PRO A 188 -20.45 -10.06 -7.29
N VAL A 189 -20.44 -11.26 -7.90
CA VAL A 189 -21.55 -12.23 -7.73
C VAL A 189 -21.10 -13.60 -7.22
N ARG A 190 -19.85 -14.00 -7.47
CA ARG A 190 -19.37 -15.32 -7.06
C ARG A 190 -17.87 -15.34 -6.84
N LEU A 191 -17.45 -16.04 -5.79
CA LEU A 191 -16.04 -16.43 -5.61
C LEU A 191 -15.73 -17.58 -6.57
N ASP A 192 -14.82 -17.36 -7.50
CA ASP A 192 -14.46 -18.38 -8.50
C ASP A 192 -13.26 -19.22 -8.05
N THR A 193 -12.16 -18.57 -7.68
CA THR A 193 -10.91 -19.27 -7.35
C THR A 193 -10.19 -18.55 -6.22
N VAL A 194 -9.64 -19.35 -5.30
CA VAL A 194 -8.65 -18.91 -4.30
C VAL A 194 -7.37 -19.72 -4.49
N VAL A 195 -6.25 -19.04 -4.60
CA VAL A 195 -4.91 -19.67 -4.61
C VAL A 195 -4.16 -19.23 -3.36
N VAL A 196 -3.59 -20.17 -2.62
CA VAL A 196 -2.71 -19.92 -1.49
C VAL A 196 -1.40 -20.66 -1.73
N SER A 197 -0.31 -19.93 -1.81
CA SER A 197 1.05 -20.47 -1.83
C SER A 197 1.74 -20.08 -0.53
N THR A 198 2.18 -21.05 0.26
CA THR A 198 2.84 -20.80 1.54
C THR A 198 4.07 -21.65 1.72
N GLN A 199 5.14 -21.02 2.16
CA GLN A 199 6.35 -21.73 2.58
C GLN A 199 6.05 -22.58 3.81
N HIS A 200 6.62 -23.78 3.88
CA HIS A 200 6.39 -24.73 4.96
C HIS A 200 7.69 -25.47 5.36
N ALA A 201 7.66 -26.12 6.52
CA ALA A 201 8.73 -27.00 6.96
C ALA A 201 8.88 -28.23 6.04
N ALA A 202 10.05 -28.85 6.04
CA ALA A 202 10.29 -30.08 5.30
C ALA A 202 9.38 -31.22 5.76
N ALA A 203 9.15 -32.18 4.86
CA ALA A 203 8.40 -33.43 5.12
C ALA A 203 6.93 -33.23 5.56
N ILE A 204 6.29 -32.13 5.15
CA ILE A 204 4.85 -31.91 5.38
C ILE A 204 4.03 -32.59 4.28
N ASP A 205 2.96 -33.29 4.68
CA ASP A 205 1.98 -33.82 3.74
C ASP A 205 1.12 -32.69 3.18
N LEU A 206 1.33 -32.34 1.91
CA LEU A 206 0.68 -31.23 1.26
C LEU A 206 -0.84 -31.45 1.08
N LYS A 207 -1.27 -32.70 0.81
CA LYS A 207 -2.67 -33.02 0.53
C LYS A 207 -3.44 -33.39 1.78
N GLY A 208 -2.83 -34.15 2.67
CA GLY A 208 -3.50 -34.65 3.88
C GLY A 208 -3.41 -33.69 5.07
N MET A 209 -2.49 -32.71 5.04
CA MET A 209 -2.27 -31.79 6.15
C MET A 209 -2.34 -30.33 5.71
N LEU A 210 -1.43 -29.86 4.85
CA LEU A 210 -1.34 -28.43 4.49
C LEU A 210 -2.63 -27.91 3.84
N ALA A 211 -3.18 -28.63 2.85
CA ALA A 211 -4.35 -28.12 2.13
C ALA A 211 -5.62 -28.08 3.00
N PRO A 212 -5.93 -29.09 3.86
CA PRO A 212 -6.98 -28.97 4.85
C PRO A 212 -6.77 -27.83 5.84
N ASP A 213 -5.56 -27.68 6.42
CA ASP A 213 -5.29 -26.65 7.41
C ASP A 213 -5.40 -25.23 6.82
N VAL A 214 -4.92 -25.02 5.59
CA VAL A 214 -5.10 -23.74 4.87
C VAL A 214 -6.59 -23.47 4.62
N ARG A 215 -7.35 -24.48 4.18
CA ARG A 215 -8.80 -24.32 3.99
C ARG A 215 -9.47 -23.91 5.31
N ASP A 216 -9.28 -24.70 6.37
CA ASP A 216 -10.06 -24.60 7.61
C ASP A 216 -9.61 -23.41 8.49
N HIS A 217 -8.32 -23.07 8.52
CA HIS A 217 -7.77 -22.02 9.37
C HIS A 217 -7.59 -20.69 8.65
N VAL A 218 -7.43 -20.67 7.32
CA VAL A 218 -7.16 -19.45 6.55
C VAL A 218 -8.34 -19.05 5.69
N VAL A 219 -8.83 -19.93 4.80
CA VAL A 219 -9.80 -19.54 3.76
C VAL A 219 -11.22 -19.44 4.33
N GLU A 220 -11.72 -20.51 4.94
CA GLU A 220 -13.10 -20.57 5.44
C GLU A 220 -13.45 -19.45 6.44
N PRO A 221 -12.60 -19.08 7.41
CA PRO A 221 -12.89 -17.95 8.30
C PRO A 221 -13.04 -16.61 7.60
N ILE A 222 -12.38 -16.41 6.46
CA ILE A 222 -12.40 -15.14 5.71
C ILE A 222 -13.59 -15.07 4.76
N ILE A 223 -13.98 -16.19 4.13
CA ILE A 223 -15.09 -16.18 3.16
C ILE A 223 -16.46 -16.36 3.82
N ARG A 224 -16.49 -16.82 5.06
CA ARG A 224 -17.73 -17.00 5.83
C ARG A 224 -18.44 -15.67 6.02
N GLY A 225 -19.67 -15.57 5.56
CA GLY A 225 -20.51 -14.37 5.71
C GLY A 225 -20.31 -13.32 4.62
N LEU A 226 -19.57 -13.63 3.55
CA LEU A 226 -19.55 -12.76 2.38
C LEU A 226 -20.94 -12.77 1.69
N GLU A 227 -21.38 -11.62 1.24
CA GLU A 227 -22.65 -11.45 0.51
C GLU A 227 -22.49 -11.77 -0.98
N LEU A 228 -21.88 -12.91 -1.29
CA LEU A 228 -21.77 -13.45 -2.66
C LEU A 228 -21.78 -14.98 -2.62
N ASP A 229 -22.00 -15.60 -3.77
CA ASP A 229 -21.94 -17.07 -3.87
C ASP A 229 -20.50 -17.56 -3.64
N THR A 230 -20.29 -18.24 -2.52
CA THR A 230 -19.04 -18.91 -2.16
C THR A 230 -19.13 -20.42 -2.29
N THR A 231 -20.20 -20.96 -2.87
CA THR A 231 -20.33 -22.40 -3.12
C THR A 231 -19.49 -22.80 -4.33
N ASN A 232 -18.87 -23.98 -4.25
CA ASN A 232 -18.12 -24.57 -5.38
C ASN A 232 -16.96 -23.71 -5.93
N TYR A 233 -16.37 -22.82 -5.12
CA TYR A 233 -15.13 -22.15 -5.51
C TYR A 233 -13.98 -23.15 -5.60
N ARG A 234 -13.02 -22.87 -6.46
CA ARG A 234 -11.81 -23.69 -6.60
C ARG A 234 -10.73 -23.21 -5.63
N LEU A 235 -10.30 -24.09 -4.73
CA LEU A 235 -9.16 -23.84 -3.85
C LEU A 235 -7.91 -24.54 -4.37
N LEU A 236 -6.84 -23.78 -4.58
CA LEU A 236 -5.53 -24.27 -4.97
C LEU A 236 -4.51 -23.94 -3.88
N VAL A 237 -3.96 -24.96 -3.21
CA VAL A 237 -2.93 -24.80 -2.18
C VAL A 237 -1.62 -25.37 -2.71
N ASN A 238 -0.57 -24.55 -2.74
CA ASN A 238 0.75 -24.91 -3.27
C ASN A 238 0.67 -25.70 -4.59
N PRO A 239 0.07 -25.16 -5.67
CA PRO A 239 -0.19 -25.93 -6.89
C PRO A 239 1.09 -26.43 -7.58
N THR A 240 2.23 -25.82 -7.31
CA THR A 240 3.56 -26.28 -7.79
C THR A 240 4.13 -27.45 -6.99
N GLY A 241 3.47 -27.84 -5.88
CA GLY A 241 3.97 -28.85 -4.94
C GLY A 241 4.66 -28.20 -3.73
N ARG A 242 5.78 -28.81 -3.27
CA ARG A 242 6.49 -28.34 -2.09
C ARG A 242 7.00 -26.90 -2.24
N PHE A 243 6.96 -26.15 -1.14
CA PHE A 243 7.51 -24.81 -1.03
C PHE A 243 8.31 -24.70 0.28
N GLU A 244 9.42 -25.41 0.34
CA GLU A 244 10.34 -25.46 1.49
C GLU A 244 11.37 -24.33 1.45
N ILE A 245 11.91 -24.02 0.25
CA ILE A 245 12.81 -22.91 0.01
C ILE A 245 11.99 -21.69 -0.40
N GLY A 246 12.02 -20.64 0.42
CA GLY A 246 11.30 -19.40 0.21
C GLY A 246 11.96 -18.23 0.93
N GLY A 247 11.28 -17.10 0.97
CA GLY A 247 11.85 -15.86 1.48
C GLY A 247 13.05 -15.41 0.64
N PRO A 248 13.96 -14.59 1.21
CA PRO A 248 15.10 -14.04 0.47
C PRO A 248 16.09 -15.09 -0.06
N MET A 249 16.03 -16.32 0.44
CA MET A 249 16.80 -17.44 -0.09
C MET A 249 16.22 -17.97 -1.41
N GLY A 250 14.90 -17.87 -1.59
CA GLY A 250 14.20 -18.34 -2.80
C GLY A 250 14.20 -17.31 -3.91
N ASP A 251 14.02 -16.03 -3.57
CA ASP A 251 13.96 -14.90 -4.51
C ASP A 251 14.43 -13.62 -3.84
N ALA A 252 15.07 -12.73 -4.58
CA ALA A 252 15.49 -11.43 -4.08
C ALA A 252 14.29 -10.48 -3.94
N GLY A 253 14.28 -9.67 -2.89
CA GLY A 253 13.31 -8.63 -2.65
C GLY A 253 13.88 -7.23 -2.87
N LEU A 254 13.02 -6.33 -3.34
CA LEU A 254 13.33 -4.91 -3.54
C LEU A 254 12.16 -4.06 -3.10
N THR A 255 12.45 -2.91 -2.49
CA THR A 255 11.46 -1.88 -2.17
C THR A 255 10.73 -1.44 -3.44
N GLY A 256 9.40 -1.32 -3.36
CA GLY A 256 8.58 -0.78 -4.44
C GLY A 256 8.28 -1.75 -5.59
N ARG A 257 8.41 -3.06 -5.39
CA ARG A 257 8.06 -4.07 -6.40
C ARG A 257 6.67 -4.69 -6.23
N LYS A 258 5.86 -4.19 -5.29
CA LYS A 258 4.50 -4.66 -5.04
C LYS A 258 3.47 -3.53 -5.08
N ILE A 259 3.71 -2.53 -5.96
CA ILE A 259 2.92 -1.29 -6.04
C ILE A 259 1.44 -1.51 -6.36
N ILE A 260 1.10 -2.56 -7.10
CA ILE A 260 -0.29 -2.91 -7.43
C ILE A 260 -0.98 -3.57 -6.22
N ILE A 261 -0.25 -4.41 -5.47
CA ILE A 261 -0.71 -4.99 -4.20
C ILE A 261 -0.89 -3.89 -3.15
N ASP A 262 0.02 -2.92 -3.10
CA ASP A 262 -0.03 -1.80 -2.16
C ASP A 262 -1.26 -0.90 -2.37
N THR A 263 -1.86 -0.92 -3.56
CA THR A 263 -2.95 -0.03 -3.96
C THR A 263 -4.27 -0.78 -4.17
N TYR A 264 -4.70 -1.01 -5.40
CA TYR A 264 -6.07 -1.47 -5.70
C TYR A 264 -6.12 -2.82 -6.42
N GLY A 265 -5.01 -3.59 -6.46
CA GLY A 265 -4.98 -4.93 -7.03
C GLY A 265 -5.28 -5.00 -8.53
N GLY A 266 -5.03 -3.91 -9.25
CA GLY A 266 -5.26 -3.81 -10.69
C GLY A 266 -6.66 -3.28 -11.07
N MET A 267 -7.53 -2.96 -10.11
CA MET A 267 -8.87 -2.41 -10.41
C MET A 267 -8.79 -0.95 -10.89
N ALA A 268 -7.83 -0.19 -10.39
CA ALA A 268 -7.57 1.19 -10.78
C ALA A 268 -6.28 1.31 -11.60
N ARG A 269 -6.14 2.44 -12.31
CA ARG A 269 -4.86 2.85 -12.91
C ARG A 269 -3.82 3.11 -11.84
N HIS A 270 -2.54 3.14 -12.25
CA HIS A 270 -1.41 3.41 -11.36
C HIS A 270 -0.41 4.33 -12.03
N GLY A 271 0.15 5.29 -11.27
CA GLY A 271 1.13 6.24 -11.78
C GLY A 271 2.57 5.71 -11.84
N GLY A 272 2.84 4.56 -11.21
CA GLY A 272 4.15 3.91 -11.19
C GLY A 272 5.00 4.22 -9.96
N GLY A 273 4.63 5.22 -9.14
CA GLY A 273 5.37 5.59 -7.93
C GLY A 273 5.23 4.54 -6.81
N ALA A 274 6.34 4.17 -6.18
CA ALA A 274 6.38 3.35 -4.96
C ALA A 274 6.24 4.24 -3.72
N PHE A 275 5.77 3.65 -2.60
CA PHE A 275 5.51 4.37 -1.36
C PHE A 275 6.60 4.18 -0.31
N SER A 276 6.93 2.91 0.01
CA SER A 276 7.81 2.58 1.13
C SER A 276 9.18 3.23 1.02
N GLY A 277 9.72 3.66 2.15
CA GLY A 277 11.01 4.36 2.24
C GLY A 277 10.99 5.84 1.87
N LYS A 278 9.85 6.39 1.45
CA LYS A 278 9.69 7.80 1.05
C LYS A 278 8.97 8.59 2.14
N ASP A 279 9.56 9.70 2.59
CA ASP A 279 8.88 10.68 3.45
C ASP A 279 7.76 11.43 2.68
N PRO A 280 6.80 12.08 3.37
CA PRO A 280 5.62 12.65 2.72
C PRO A 280 5.88 13.86 1.81
N SER A 281 7.10 14.38 1.73
CA SER A 281 7.46 15.40 0.70
C SER A 281 7.48 14.80 -0.71
N LYS A 282 7.59 13.48 -0.83
CA LYS A 282 7.50 12.75 -2.09
C LYS A 282 6.02 12.56 -2.43
N VAL A 283 5.58 13.26 -3.46
CA VAL A 283 4.17 13.24 -3.92
C VAL A 283 3.72 11.86 -4.39
N ASP A 284 4.63 10.98 -4.82
CA ASP A 284 4.33 9.57 -5.10
C ASP A 284 3.55 8.92 -3.94
N ARG A 285 3.92 9.23 -2.71
CA ARG A 285 3.26 8.72 -1.51
C ARG A 285 2.14 9.62 -1.03
N SER A 286 2.42 10.87 -0.71
CA SER A 286 1.45 11.79 -0.10
C SER A 286 0.27 12.10 -1.00
N ALA A 287 0.51 12.33 -2.29
CA ALA A 287 -0.59 12.60 -3.22
C ALA A 287 -1.38 11.36 -3.59
N ALA A 288 -0.79 10.16 -3.62
CA ALA A 288 -1.57 8.92 -3.76
C ALA A 288 -2.51 8.72 -2.55
N TYR A 289 -2.05 9.02 -1.33
CA TYR A 289 -2.90 9.01 -0.14
C TYR A 289 -4.00 10.06 -0.22
N ALA A 290 -3.70 11.28 -0.67
CA ALA A 290 -4.70 12.32 -0.89
C ALA A 290 -5.73 11.90 -1.95
N MET A 291 -5.31 11.28 -3.04
CA MET A 291 -6.23 10.80 -4.07
C MET A 291 -7.14 9.68 -3.57
N ARG A 292 -6.64 8.78 -2.71
CA ARG A 292 -7.51 7.82 -2.01
C ARG A 292 -8.54 8.53 -1.13
N TRP A 293 -8.11 9.52 -0.35
CA TRP A 293 -9.00 10.32 0.50
C TRP A 293 -10.08 11.03 -0.32
N VAL A 294 -9.72 11.65 -1.45
CA VAL A 294 -10.68 12.29 -2.38
C VAL A 294 -11.67 11.27 -2.93
N ALA A 295 -11.19 10.19 -3.55
CA ALA A 295 -12.06 9.19 -4.17
C ALA A 295 -13.00 8.54 -3.15
N LYS A 296 -12.50 8.22 -1.94
CA LYS A 296 -13.32 7.65 -0.86
C LYS A 296 -14.42 8.60 -0.42
N ASN A 297 -14.13 9.89 -0.30
CA ASN A 297 -15.13 10.91 0.08
C ASN A 297 -16.16 11.15 -1.03
N VAL A 298 -15.78 11.10 -2.31
CA VAL A 298 -16.73 11.18 -3.43
C VAL A 298 -17.74 10.03 -3.36
N VAL A 299 -17.28 8.80 -3.13
CA VAL A 299 -18.17 7.64 -3.01
C VAL A 299 -18.99 7.69 -1.72
N ALA A 300 -18.37 8.04 -0.59
CA ALA A 300 -19.05 8.17 0.70
C ALA A 300 -20.14 9.26 0.70
N SER A 301 -19.94 10.35 -0.05
CA SER A 301 -20.94 11.42 -0.20
C SER A 301 -22.18 11.00 -1.01
N GLY A 302 -22.13 9.88 -1.73
CA GLY A 302 -23.20 9.43 -2.62
C GLY A 302 -23.19 10.11 -4.00
N LEU A 303 -22.17 10.91 -4.32
CA LEU A 303 -22.04 11.55 -5.64
C LEU A 303 -21.76 10.53 -6.75
N ALA A 304 -21.18 9.38 -6.42
CA ALA A 304 -20.97 8.25 -7.32
C ALA A 304 -20.84 6.93 -6.54
N ASP A 305 -21.04 5.78 -7.20
CA ASP A 305 -20.78 4.47 -6.59
C ASP A 305 -19.36 3.97 -6.85
N ARG A 306 -18.68 4.56 -7.86
CA ARG A 306 -17.28 4.33 -8.19
C ARG A 306 -16.61 5.64 -8.54
N CYS A 307 -15.40 5.84 -8.08
CA CYS A 307 -14.62 7.04 -8.40
C CYS A 307 -13.15 6.70 -8.53
N GLU A 308 -12.57 7.10 -9.65
CA GLU A 308 -11.12 7.16 -9.85
C GLU A 308 -10.70 8.61 -10.01
N THR A 309 -9.65 9.00 -9.32
CA THR A 309 -9.08 10.35 -9.40
C THR A 309 -7.62 10.28 -9.81
N GLN A 310 -7.17 11.26 -10.60
CA GLN A 310 -5.76 11.44 -10.92
C GLN A 310 -5.34 12.86 -10.61
N VAL A 311 -4.20 13.03 -9.97
CA VAL A 311 -3.51 14.31 -9.82
C VAL A 311 -2.13 14.23 -10.45
N ALA A 312 -1.68 15.33 -11.05
CA ALA A 312 -0.35 15.41 -11.65
C ALA A 312 0.42 16.63 -11.13
N TYR A 313 1.73 16.46 -10.92
CA TYR A 313 2.63 17.53 -10.47
C TYR A 313 3.81 17.70 -11.42
N ALA A 314 4.33 18.93 -11.47
CA ALA A 314 5.66 19.22 -11.98
C ALA A 314 6.62 19.40 -10.80
N ILE A 315 7.86 18.93 -10.95
CA ILE A 315 8.88 19.10 -9.90
C ILE A 315 9.05 20.58 -9.53
N GLY A 316 9.14 20.85 -8.24
CA GLY A 316 9.35 22.21 -7.72
C GLY A 316 8.13 23.13 -7.81
N LYS A 317 6.94 22.65 -8.25
CA LYS A 317 5.70 23.42 -8.21
C LYS A 317 4.82 23.02 -7.03
N ALA A 318 4.20 24.00 -6.39
CA ALA A 318 3.27 23.78 -5.31
C ALA A 318 1.88 23.36 -5.84
N LYS A 319 1.39 24.00 -6.88
CA LYS A 319 0.08 23.69 -7.44
C LYS A 319 0.14 22.50 -8.38
N PRO A 320 -0.82 21.55 -8.31
CA PRO A 320 -0.91 20.48 -9.29
C PRO A 320 -1.12 21.05 -10.69
N VAL A 321 -0.58 20.36 -11.71
CA VAL A 321 -0.75 20.75 -13.10
C VAL A 321 -2.04 20.21 -13.72
N GLY A 322 -2.72 19.27 -13.05
CA GLY A 322 -3.99 18.74 -13.49
C GLY A 322 -4.68 17.86 -12.45
N LEU A 323 -6.01 17.84 -12.50
CA LEU A 323 -6.88 16.91 -11.79
C LEU A 323 -7.84 16.30 -12.81
N PHE A 324 -7.99 14.98 -12.73
CA PHE A 324 -8.97 14.22 -13.51
C PHE A 324 -9.85 13.40 -12.57
N VAL A 325 -11.15 13.34 -12.84
CA VAL A 325 -12.13 12.55 -12.10
C VAL A 325 -12.92 11.70 -13.08
N GLU A 326 -13.09 10.41 -12.78
CA GLU A 326 -13.86 9.45 -13.56
C GLU A 326 -14.77 8.65 -12.61
N CYS A 327 -16.07 8.61 -12.91
CA CYS A 327 -17.05 7.88 -12.09
C CYS A 327 -17.69 6.67 -12.81
N PHE A 328 -17.23 6.34 -14.01
CA PHE A 328 -17.61 5.13 -14.77
C PHE A 328 -19.10 4.99 -15.05
N GLY A 329 -19.82 6.10 -15.23
CA GLY A 329 -21.27 6.12 -15.47
C GLY A 329 -22.11 5.89 -14.20
N THR A 330 -21.52 6.05 -13.01
CA THR A 330 -22.22 5.93 -11.72
C THR A 330 -22.44 7.29 -11.04
N GLU A 331 -22.02 8.37 -11.66
CA GLU A 331 -22.18 9.73 -11.18
C GLU A 331 -23.65 10.14 -11.09
N GLN A 332 -24.00 10.87 -10.03
CA GLN A 332 -25.34 11.41 -9.79
C GLN A 332 -25.49 12.85 -10.32
N LEU A 333 -24.39 13.49 -10.68
CA LEU A 333 -24.30 14.85 -11.22
C LEU A 333 -23.30 14.85 -12.38
N PRO A 334 -23.32 15.87 -13.27
CA PRO A 334 -22.27 16.03 -14.29
C PRO A 334 -20.87 15.94 -13.69
N ILE A 335 -19.97 15.25 -14.37
CA ILE A 335 -18.62 14.96 -13.86
C ILE A 335 -17.82 16.24 -13.56
N GLU A 336 -18.04 17.29 -14.36
CA GLU A 336 -17.42 18.61 -14.18
C GLU A 336 -17.84 19.23 -12.86
N GLN A 337 -19.10 19.06 -12.43
CA GLN A 337 -19.62 19.56 -11.18
C GLN A 337 -19.02 18.83 -9.97
N ILE A 338 -18.79 17.53 -10.10
CA ILE A 338 -18.08 16.72 -9.08
C ILE A 338 -16.62 17.17 -8.99
N GLN A 339 -15.94 17.37 -10.13
CA GLN A 339 -14.56 17.84 -10.17
C GLN A 339 -14.41 19.24 -9.56
N ASP A 340 -15.32 20.15 -9.86
CA ASP A 340 -15.34 21.50 -9.27
C ASP A 340 -15.56 21.46 -7.75
N ALA A 341 -16.42 20.54 -7.27
CA ALA A 341 -16.63 20.33 -5.83
C ALA A 341 -15.36 19.80 -5.16
N VAL A 342 -14.65 18.86 -5.79
CA VAL A 342 -13.36 18.37 -5.30
C VAL A 342 -12.34 19.51 -5.17
N LEU A 343 -12.19 20.35 -6.19
CA LEU A 343 -11.28 21.49 -6.18
C LEU A 343 -11.62 22.56 -5.13
N LYS A 344 -12.90 22.68 -4.74
CA LYS A 344 -13.34 23.58 -3.66
C LYS A 344 -13.08 23.04 -2.26
N VAL A 345 -13.12 21.71 -2.10
CA VAL A 345 -13.10 21.07 -0.78
C VAL A 345 -11.69 20.60 -0.38
N PHE A 346 -10.87 20.21 -1.37
CA PHE A 346 -9.53 19.69 -1.13
C PHE A 346 -8.45 20.61 -1.66
N ASP A 347 -7.51 20.95 -0.80
CA ASP A 347 -6.27 21.61 -1.21
C ASP A 347 -5.23 20.54 -1.54
N LEU A 348 -4.89 20.43 -2.82
CA LEU A 348 -3.99 19.38 -3.33
C LEU A 348 -2.53 19.84 -3.44
N ARG A 349 -2.16 20.97 -2.82
CA ARG A 349 -0.74 21.38 -2.70
C ARG A 349 -0.03 20.43 -1.73
N PRO A 350 1.25 20.04 -1.98
CA PRO A 350 1.97 19.09 -1.13
C PRO A 350 1.95 19.45 0.37
N ALA A 351 2.19 20.72 0.71
CA ALA A 351 2.14 21.17 2.11
C ALA A 351 0.75 21.04 2.75
N ALA A 352 -0.32 21.30 1.98
CA ALA A 352 -1.68 21.16 2.44
C ALA A 352 -2.04 19.67 2.69
N ILE A 353 -1.66 18.78 1.78
CA ILE A 353 -1.84 17.34 1.94
C ILE A 353 -1.15 16.84 3.21
N ILE A 354 0.11 17.21 3.41
CA ILE A 354 0.88 16.82 4.61
C ILE A 354 0.19 17.28 5.89
N ARG A 355 -0.30 18.53 5.91
CA ARG A 355 -1.03 19.11 7.04
C ARG A 355 -2.37 18.40 7.28
N ASP A 356 -3.19 18.26 6.24
CA ASP A 356 -4.58 17.78 6.36
C ASP A 356 -4.65 16.29 6.69
N LEU A 357 -3.68 15.52 6.22
CA LEU A 357 -3.54 14.09 6.53
C LEU A 357 -2.58 13.83 7.70
N ASP A 358 -1.97 14.85 8.29
CA ASP A 358 -1.05 14.75 9.44
C ASP A 358 0.06 13.71 9.22
N LEU A 359 0.82 13.89 8.13
CA LEU A 359 1.76 12.89 7.62
C LEU A 359 3.18 12.99 8.21
N LEU A 360 3.49 13.98 9.06
CA LEU A 360 4.83 14.12 9.67
C LEU A 360 5.00 13.25 10.93
N ARG A 361 4.30 12.13 11.01
CA ARG A 361 4.34 11.18 12.13
C ARG A 361 4.98 9.86 11.69
N PRO A 362 5.56 9.08 12.61
CA PRO A 362 6.11 7.76 12.32
C PRO A 362 4.98 6.71 12.20
N ILE A 363 4.24 6.74 11.08
CA ILE A 363 3.04 5.91 10.82
C ILE A 363 3.23 4.93 9.67
N TYR A 364 4.40 4.87 9.07
CA TYR A 364 4.63 4.23 7.78
C TYR A 364 4.93 2.73 7.87
N SER A 365 5.62 2.26 8.89
CA SER A 365 5.93 0.83 9.08
C SER A 365 4.68 -0.05 9.06
N GLN A 366 3.56 0.42 9.60
CA GLN A 366 2.31 -0.33 9.62
C GLN A 366 1.64 -0.42 8.23
N THR A 367 2.00 0.46 7.29
CA THR A 367 1.45 0.44 5.92
C THR A 367 2.14 -0.57 5.02
N ALA A 368 3.36 -0.97 5.35
CA ALA A 368 4.28 -1.66 4.45
C ALA A 368 3.90 -3.13 4.14
N ALA A 369 2.83 -3.66 4.73
CA ALA A 369 2.27 -4.98 4.41
C ALA A 369 0.75 -4.94 4.44
N TYR A 370 0.11 -5.77 3.60
CA TYR A 370 -1.35 -5.92 3.51
C TYR A 370 -2.11 -4.72 2.96
N GLY A 371 -1.47 -3.92 2.09
CA GLY A 371 -2.04 -2.78 1.40
C GLY A 371 -2.01 -1.48 2.21
N HIS A 372 -1.91 -0.36 1.50
CA HIS A 372 -1.94 0.98 2.07
C HIS A 372 -3.37 1.54 2.18
N PHE A 373 -4.34 0.94 1.47
CA PHE A 373 -5.71 1.40 1.38
C PHE A 373 -6.71 0.35 1.89
N GLY A 374 -7.89 0.81 2.31
CA GLY A 374 -8.94 -0.05 2.86
C GLY A 374 -8.67 -0.53 4.29
N ARG A 375 -7.90 0.22 5.06
CA ARG A 375 -7.57 -0.09 6.45
C ARG A 375 -7.92 1.12 7.32
N GLU A 376 -8.95 0.98 8.14
CA GLU A 376 -9.50 2.07 8.95
C GLU A 376 -8.85 2.15 10.34
N GLU A 377 -7.54 1.85 10.43
CA GLU A 377 -6.75 2.10 11.63
C GLU A 377 -6.60 3.61 11.89
N PRO A 378 -6.46 4.05 13.16
CA PRO A 378 -6.47 5.48 13.52
C PRO A 378 -5.44 6.35 12.79
N ASP A 379 -4.30 5.77 12.44
CA ASP A 379 -3.21 6.49 11.77
C ASP A 379 -3.38 6.60 10.26
N PHE A 380 -4.32 5.86 9.66
CA PHE A 380 -4.59 5.89 8.22
C PHE A 380 -5.56 7.02 7.88
N SER A 381 -5.11 8.26 8.06
CA SER A 381 -5.91 9.48 7.92
C SER A 381 -6.55 9.65 6.54
N TRP A 382 -5.98 9.06 5.49
CA TRP A 382 -6.53 9.06 4.13
C TRP A 382 -7.75 8.15 3.95
N GLU A 383 -8.08 7.33 4.95
CA GLU A 383 -9.31 6.53 4.96
C GLU A 383 -10.51 7.25 5.59
N ARG A 384 -10.34 8.46 6.10
CA ARG A 384 -11.45 9.25 6.67
C ARG A 384 -12.44 9.68 5.60
N THR A 385 -13.73 9.70 5.97
CA THR A 385 -14.84 10.21 5.13
C THR A 385 -15.34 11.57 5.63
N ASP A 386 -14.47 12.33 6.25
CA ASP A 386 -14.72 13.60 6.94
C ASP A 386 -15.06 14.78 6.01
N ARG A 387 -14.92 14.62 4.72
CA ARG A 387 -15.22 15.62 3.68
C ARG A 387 -16.48 15.31 2.87
N ALA A 388 -17.16 14.20 3.13
CA ALA A 388 -18.31 13.76 2.36
C ALA A 388 -19.45 14.79 2.35
N GLU A 389 -19.80 15.37 3.50
CA GLU A 389 -20.85 16.40 3.61
C GLU A 389 -20.44 17.71 2.94
N ALA A 390 -19.16 18.11 3.08
CA ALA A 390 -18.65 19.30 2.40
C ALA A 390 -18.69 19.15 0.86
N LEU A 391 -18.39 17.94 0.35
CA LEU A 391 -18.51 17.64 -1.07
C LEU A 391 -19.95 17.72 -1.57
N ARG A 392 -20.92 17.15 -0.82
CA ARG A 392 -22.36 17.27 -1.15
C ARG A 392 -22.76 18.73 -1.28
N SER A 393 -22.46 19.51 -0.26
CA SER A 393 -22.79 20.95 -0.22
C SER A 393 -22.12 21.72 -1.36
N ALA A 394 -20.84 21.46 -1.65
CA ALA A 394 -20.08 22.13 -2.71
C ALA A 394 -20.59 21.75 -4.10
N ALA A 395 -21.11 20.55 -4.28
CA ALA A 395 -21.73 20.05 -5.49
C ALA A 395 -23.21 20.46 -5.65
N GLY A 396 -23.85 21.00 -4.60
CA GLY A 396 -25.27 21.32 -4.62
C GLY A 396 -26.18 20.08 -4.65
N PHE A 397 -25.75 18.98 -3.97
CA PHE A 397 -26.40 17.66 -3.97
C PHE A 397 -27.07 17.33 -2.64
#